data_eeb9543a48cb55e8e2ce10a75bb89f6d
#
_entry.id   eeb9543a48cb55e8e2ce10a75bb89f6d
#
_cell.length_a   1.000
_cell.length_b   1.000
_cell.length_c   1.000
_cell.angle_alpha   90.00
_cell.angle_beta   90.00
_cell.angle_gamma   90.00
#
_symmetry.space_group_name_H-M   'P 1'
#
loop_
_entity.id
_entity.type
_entity.pdbx_description
1 polymer ?
#
loop_
_entity_poly.entity_id
_entity_poly.type
_entity_poly.pdbx_seq_one_letter_code
_entity_poly.pdbx_strand_id
1 'polypeptide(L)'
;MFDVVIIGAGVTGSAIAREVSRYKLNTCVIEKEEDVCNETSKANSAIIHAGFDAVPGTMKAKLNVMGNAMMDTIAEELDIPFKRNGSLVVCTKEQDPEGLQVLMERGKKNGVPGLQILDREALIKKEPNLADDVTCALWAPTGGIVCPFHMTMGYAENAYENGVRFFLNTKVEKLEKTGEGFRVQVHHADTGVDETIETKLIINAAGVYADEINNQLSDRKLHITARKGEYMLLDKTVGDYVKSTIFQLPSKMGKGVLVTPTVHGNLLVGPTAVNVEDKGAVNTTMNGLDQIARVCSHSVKNVPLRQVITSFAGLRAHEDGDDFVIGESADVKGLINAAGIESPGLSSAPAIGVTVAELVRDLLNAEEKSDFNPVRHGILDPDTLSLEERNQLIKENPAYGNIICRCEMITEGEILDAIHRPLGAHSLDGVKRRTRAGMGRCQSGFCSPKVMEILEREVPMPVDQIGKNGVGSEFIVGENKELEDE
;
A
#
# COMPACT_ATOMS: atom_id res chain seq x y z
N MET A 1 -6.73 19.72 -22.32
CA MET A 1 -5.35 19.80 -21.79
C MET A 1 -5.43 19.83 -20.27
N PHE A 2 -4.69 18.97 -19.58
CA PHE A 2 -4.54 18.99 -18.12
C PHE A 2 -3.38 19.91 -17.71
N ASP A 3 -3.39 20.40 -16.48
CA ASP A 3 -2.25 21.06 -15.88
C ASP A 3 -1.22 20.03 -15.39
N VAL A 4 -1.73 18.93 -14.79
CA VAL A 4 -0.89 17.87 -14.21
C VAL A 4 -1.46 16.49 -14.59
N VAL A 5 -0.59 15.61 -15.08
CA VAL A 5 -0.85 14.16 -15.21
C VAL A 5 0.05 13.42 -14.24
N ILE A 6 -0.56 12.59 -13.38
CA ILE A 6 0.13 11.70 -12.44
C ILE A 6 0.04 10.28 -13.00
N ILE A 7 1.19 9.60 -13.17
CA ILE A 7 1.26 8.23 -13.70
C ILE A 7 1.44 7.27 -12.52
N GLY A 8 0.43 6.45 -12.28
CA GLY A 8 0.36 5.45 -11.20
C GLY A 8 -0.51 5.89 -10.03
N ALA A 9 -1.47 5.01 -9.61
CA ALA A 9 -2.38 5.18 -8.48
C ALA A 9 -2.02 4.26 -7.30
N GLY A 10 -0.73 3.97 -7.10
CA GLY A 10 -0.21 3.42 -5.85
C GLY A 10 -0.24 4.47 -4.74
N VAL A 11 0.18 4.10 -3.52
CA VAL A 11 0.16 4.99 -2.35
C VAL A 11 0.87 6.33 -2.59
N THR A 12 1.97 6.31 -3.35
CA THR A 12 2.73 7.53 -3.68
C THR A 12 1.94 8.45 -4.61
N GLY A 13 1.45 7.94 -5.75
CA GLY A 13 0.68 8.74 -6.70
C GLY A 13 -0.63 9.23 -6.12
N SER A 14 -1.32 8.42 -5.32
CA SER A 14 -2.56 8.80 -4.63
C SER A 14 -2.33 9.89 -3.57
N ALA A 15 -1.22 9.80 -2.79
CA ALA A 15 -0.85 10.84 -1.83
C ALA A 15 -0.50 12.16 -2.53
N ILE A 16 0.22 12.10 -3.65
CA ILE A 16 0.53 13.28 -4.48
C ILE A 16 -0.77 13.87 -5.06
N ALA A 17 -1.67 13.04 -5.58
CA ALA A 17 -2.96 13.49 -6.12
C ALA A 17 -3.78 14.25 -5.09
N ARG A 18 -3.86 13.75 -3.83
CA ARG A 18 -4.53 14.43 -2.72
C ARG A 18 -3.91 15.80 -2.45
N GLU A 19 -2.62 15.89 -2.32
CA GLU A 19 -1.98 17.15 -1.98
C GLU A 19 -2.00 18.17 -3.15
N VAL A 20 -1.89 17.71 -4.41
CA VAL A 20 -2.06 18.54 -5.60
C VAL A 20 -3.50 19.04 -5.73
N SER A 21 -4.49 18.25 -5.27
CA SER A 21 -5.91 18.66 -5.30
C SER A 21 -6.25 19.86 -4.42
N ARG A 22 -5.33 20.30 -3.53
CA ARG A 22 -5.44 21.55 -2.77
C ARG A 22 -5.37 22.81 -3.64
N TYR A 23 -4.86 22.67 -4.84
CA TYR A 23 -4.63 23.79 -5.74
C TYR A 23 -5.66 23.83 -6.88
N LYS A 24 -5.89 25.01 -7.44
CA LYS A 24 -6.78 25.26 -8.59
C LYS A 24 -6.13 24.76 -9.88
N LEU A 25 -5.97 23.45 -10.01
CA LEU A 25 -5.34 22.76 -11.14
C LEU A 25 -6.28 21.69 -11.72
N ASN A 26 -6.28 21.57 -13.06
CA ASN A 26 -6.93 20.45 -13.73
C ASN A 26 -5.96 19.25 -13.73
N THR A 27 -6.21 18.30 -12.83
CA THR A 27 -5.31 17.18 -12.57
C THR A 27 -5.99 15.85 -12.91
N CYS A 28 -5.22 14.92 -13.50
CA CYS A 28 -5.66 13.54 -13.57
C CYS A 28 -4.56 12.55 -13.14
N VAL A 29 -5.02 11.37 -12.72
CA VAL A 29 -4.21 10.19 -12.45
C VAL A 29 -4.49 9.15 -13.53
N ILE A 30 -3.44 8.53 -14.07
CA ILE A 30 -3.54 7.43 -15.04
C ILE A 30 -3.00 6.18 -14.36
N GLU A 31 -3.81 5.12 -14.30
CA GLU A 31 -3.48 3.83 -13.69
C GLU A 31 -3.78 2.70 -14.68
N LYS A 32 -2.79 1.83 -14.91
CA LYS A 32 -2.92 0.69 -15.82
C LYS A 32 -3.87 -0.40 -15.32
N GLU A 33 -4.01 -0.50 -14.01
CA GLU A 33 -4.86 -1.49 -13.36
C GLU A 33 -6.32 -1.01 -13.29
N GLU A 34 -7.24 -1.94 -13.02
CA GLU A 34 -8.67 -1.67 -12.86
C GLU A 34 -9.01 -0.81 -11.65
N ASP A 35 -8.10 -0.72 -10.68
CA ASP A 35 -8.35 -0.11 -9.39
C ASP A 35 -7.05 0.49 -8.83
N VAL A 36 -7.19 1.43 -7.93
CA VAL A 36 -6.08 1.97 -7.15
C VAL A 36 -5.52 0.90 -6.19
N CYS A 37 -4.28 1.06 -5.74
CA CYS A 37 -3.68 0.13 -4.77
C CYS A 37 -3.53 -1.32 -5.30
N ASN A 38 -3.27 -1.51 -6.57
CA ASN A 38 -3.33 -2.84 -7.19
C ASN A 38 -1.96 -3.53 -7.38
N GLU A 39 -0.85 -2.85 -7.07
CA GLU A 39 0.52 -3.37 -7.20
C GLU A 39 1.22 -3.43 -5.82
N THR A 40 2.43 -2.92 -5.70
CA THR A 40 3.26 -2.94 -4.47
C THR A 40 2.53 -2.39 -3.24
N SER A 41 1.64 -1.42 -3.43
CA SER A 41 0.88 -0.80 -2.34
C SER A 41 -0.06 -1.77 -1.63
N LYS A 42 -0.56 -2.82 -2.29
CA LYS A 42 -1.37 -3.88 -1.66
C LYS A 42 -0.52 -5.00 -1.04
N ALA A 43 0.77 -5.09 -1.37
CA ALA A 43 1.61 -6.26 -1.07
C ALA A 43 2.93 -5.85 -0.39
N ASN A 44 2.82 -5.41 0.87
CA ASN A 44 3.94 -4.93 1.69
C ASN A 44 3.76 -5.33 3.16
N SER A 45 4.66 -4.87 4.03
CA SER A 45 4.64 -5.19 5.47
C SER A 45 3.63 -4.36 6.29
N ALA A 46 2.95 -3.40 5.68
CA ALA A 46 1.98 -2.52 6.36
C ALA A 46 2.56 -1.71 7.55
N ILE A 47 3.83 -1.35 7.49
CA ILE A 47 4.57 -0.73 8.58
C ILE A 47 4.77 0.77 8.32
N ILE A 48 4.49 1.57 9.34
CA ILE A 48 4.92 2.95 9.45
C ILE A 48 6.23 2.97 10.24
N HIS A 49 7.34 3.05 9.49
CA HIS A 49 8.69 3.05 10.07
C HIS A 49 8.97 4.31 10.88
N ALA A 50 9.67 4.16 11.99
CA ALA A 50 10.04 5.29 12.86
C ALA A 50 11.10 6.22 12.25
N GLY A 51 12.02 5.71 11.39
CA GLY A 51 13.02 6.53 10.71
C GLY A 51 14.47 6.30 11.15
N PHE A 52 14.74 5.30 12.00
CA PHE A 52 16.08 5.01 12.51
C PHE A 52 17.01 4.32 11.51
N ASP A 53 16.48 3.70 10.46
CA ASP A 53 17.25 2.82 9.56
C ASP A 53 17.89 3.57 8.37
N ALA A 54 17.19 4.55 7.80
CA ALA A 54 17.69 5.29 6.64
C ALA A 54 18.93 6.12 6.96
N VAL A 55 19.87 6.20 6.00
CA VAL A 55 21.13 6.95 6.16
C VAL A 55 20.82 8.43 6.32
N PRO A 56 21.38 9.11 7.35
CA PRO A 56 21.14 10.54 7.55
C PRO A 56 21.55 11.37 6.35
N GLY A 57 20.71 12.34 5.98
CA GLY A 57 20.91 13.23 4.83
C GLY A 57 20.29 12.74 3.52
N THR A 58 19.79 11.49 3.45
CA THR A 58 19.06 10.97 2.30
C THR A 58 17.60 11.45 2.27
N MET A 59 16.97 11.38 1.09
CA MET A 59 15.54 11.63 0.95
C MET A 59 14.71 10.59 1.72
N LYS A 60 15.14 9.33 1.73
CA LYS A 60 14.54 8.26 2.55
C LYS A 60 14.47 8.67 4.03
N ALA A 61 15.57 9.18 4.60
CA ALA A 61 15.62 9.59 6.01
C ALA A 61 14.69 10.77 6.29
N LYS A 62 14.78 11.83 5.48
CA LYS A 62 13.98 13.06 5.63
C LYS A 62 12.47 12.76 5.53
N LEU A 63 12.06 12.13 4.44
CA LEU A 63 10.65 11.93 4.14
C LEU A 63 10.01 10.85 5.02
N ASN A 64 10.79 9.86 5.51
CA ASN A 64 10.26 8.89 6.46
C ASN A 64 9.90 9.52 7.81
N VAL A 65 10.79 10.32 8.39
CA VAL A 65 10.52 10.97 9.69
C VAL A 65 9.39 11.99 9.57
N MET A 66 9.40 12.78 8.50
CA MET A 66 8.34 13.74 8.21
C MET A 66 6.98 13.03 8.01
N GLY A 67 6.93 12.00 7.19
CA GLY A 67 5.70 11.24 6.92
C GLY A 67 5.21 10.48 8.15
N ASN A 68 6.11 9.90 8.97
CA ASN A 68 5.74 9.28 10.23
C ASN A 68 5.04 10.26 11.18
N ALA A 69 5.53 11.50 11.26
CA ALA A 69 4.95 12.53 12.11
C ALA A 69 3.54 12.98 11.65
N MET A 70 3.24 12.83 10.36
CA MET A 70 1.93 13.20 9.77
C MET A 70 0.86 12.11 9.97
N MET A 71 1.26 10.87 10.30
CA MET A 71 0.35 9.71 10.20
C MET A 71 -0.87 9.77 11.11
N ASP A 72 -0.75 10.31 12.32
CA ASP A 72 -1.91 10.38 13.23
C ASP A 72 -3.00 11.30 12.65
N THR A 73 -2.63 12.48 12.16
CA THR A 73 -3.56 13.42 11.51
C THR A 73 -4.14 12.84 10.22
N ILE A 74 -3.32 12.24 9.36
CA ILE A 74 -3.77 11.65 8.09
C ILE A 74 -4.71 10.46 8.35
N ALA A 75 -4.42 9.64 9.36
CA ALA A 75 -5.28 8.51 9.70
C ALA A 75 -6.66 8.97 10.20
N GLU A 76 -6.71 10.07 10.95
CA GLU A 76 -7.96 10.69 11.42
C GLU A 76 -8.74 11.36 10.26
N GLU A 77 -8.06 12.19 9.44
CA GLU A 77 -8.70 12.89 8.32
C GLU A 77 -9.31 11.94 7.29
N LEU A 78 -8.65 10.80 7.02
CA LEU A 78 -9.02 9.86 5.97
C LEU A 78 -9.68 8.57 6.49
N ASP A 79 -9.94 8.48 7.79
CA ASP A 79 -10.50 7.29 8.44
C ASP A 79 -9.74 6.00 8.05
N ILE A 80 -8.42 6.01 8.32
CA ILE A 80 -7.52 4.93 7.99
C ILE A 80 -7.21 4.10 9.25
N PRO A 81 -7.46 2.79 9.26
CA PRO A 81 -7.03 1.91 10.35
C PRO A 81 -5.51 1.99 10.54
N PHE A 82 -5.10 2.58 11.67
CA PHE A 82 -3.72 2.84 12.04
C PHE A 82 -3.50 2.63 13.53
N LYS A 83 -2.31 2.13 13.92
CA LYS A 83 -1.96 1.91 15.33
C LYS A 83 -0.48 2.15 15.56
N ARG A 84 -0.13 2.97 16.55
CA ARG A 84 1.22 3.11 17.10
C ARG A 84 1.53 1.91 18.01
N ASN A 85 2.07 0.82 17.46
CA ASN A 85 2.44 -0.38 18.22
C ASN A 85 3.93 -0.44 18.57
N GLY A 86 4.73 0.48 18.02
CA GLY A 86 6.17 0.52 18.18
C GLY A 86 6.92 -0.58 17.43
N SER A 87 8.22 -0.41 17.34
CA SER A 87 9.13 -1.36 16.67
C SER A 87 10.28 -1.75 17.57
N LEU A 88 10.67 -3.02 17.52
CA LEU A 88 11.85 -3.57 18.19
C LEU A 88 12.82 -4.09 17.12
N VAL A 89 14.08 -3.65 17.16
CA VAL A 89 15.16 -4.29 16.41
C VAL A 89 15.93 -5.15 17.40
N VAL A 90 15.73 -6.47 17.32
CA VAL A 90 16.30 -7.40 18.30
C VAL A 90 17.73 -7.80 17.94
N CYS A 91 18.58 -7.94 18.97
CA CYS A 91 19.94 -8.43 18.89
C CYS A 91 20.03 -9.76 19.66
N THR A 92 20.56 -10.78 19.00
CA THR A 92 20.79 -12.09 19.63
C THR A 92 22.18 -12.18 20.24
N LYS A 93 22.40 -13.19 21.09
CA LYS A 93 23.70 -13.44 21.74
C LYS A 93 24.86 -13.67 20.75
N GLU A 94 24.57 -14.03 19.49
CA GLU A 94 25.57 -14.25 18.44
C GLU A 94 25.91 -12.98 17.65
N GLN A 95 25.14 -11.90 17.85
CA GLN A 95 25.30 -10.62 17.17
C GLN A 95 25.96 -9.59 18.06
N ASP A 96 26.65 -8.60 17.45
CA ASP A 96 27.25 -7.51 18.16
C ASP A 96 26.21 -6.42 18.49
N PRO A 97 25.98 -6.11 19.79
CA PRO A 97 25.07 -5.05 20.21
C PRO A 97 25.47 -3.65 19.70
N GLU A 98 26.72 -3.44 19.27
CA GLU A 98 27.17 -2.17 18.69
C GLU A 98 26.32 -1.80 17.46
N GLY A 99 25.83 -2.79 16.71
CA GLY A 99 24.89 -2.57 15.62
C GLY A 99 23.62 -1.82 16.03
N LEU A 100 23.11 -2.03 17.25
CA LEU A 100 21.96 -1.27 17.78
C LEU A 100 22.36 0.17 18.13
N GLN A 101 23.58 0.42 18.61
CA GLN A 101 24.07 1.78 18.87
C GLN A 101 24.21 2.57 17.57
N VAL A 102 24.69 1.95 16.50
CA VAL A 102 24.74 2.56 15.17
C VAL A 102 23.35 3.00 14.71
N LEU A 103 22.34 2.13 14.85
CA LEU A 103 20.96 2.48 14.52
C LEU A 103 20.38 3.57 15.44
N MET A 104 20.70 3.53 16.73
CA MET A 104 20.31 4.55 17.71
C MET A 104 20.84 5.93 17.30
N GLU A 105 22.16 6.03 17.02
CA GLU A 105 22.80 7.29 16.64
C GLU A 105 22.29 7.80 15.27
N ARG A 106 22.03 6.89 14.33
CA ARG A 106 21.40 7.21 13.05
C ARG A 106 20.00 7.79 13.26
N GLY A 107 19.20 7.11 14.06
CA GLY A 107 17.84 7.57 14.37
C GLY A 107 17.81 8.92 15.08
N LYS A 108 18.71 9.17 16.02
CA LYS A 108 18.87 10.50 16.66
C LYS A 108 19.22 11.58 15.65
N LYS A 109 20.16 11.31 14.71
CA LYS A 109 20.53 12.26 13.64
C LYS A 109 19.36 12.53 12.68
N ASN A 110 18.51 11.54 12.45
CA ASN A 110 17.31 11.69 11.64
C ASN A 110 16.16 12.41 12.39
N GLY A 111 16.28 12.63 13.70
CA GLY A 111 15.25 13.28 14.52
C GLY A 111 14.17 12.33 15.04
N VAL A 112 14.42 11.04 15.11
CA VAL A 112 13.44 10.05 15.63
C VAL A 112 13.34 10.19 17.15
N PRO A 113 12.14 10.50 17.70
CA PRO A 113 12.00 10.69 19.15
C PRO A 113 11.86 9.36 19.90
N GLY A 114 12.26 9.37 21.18
CA GLY A 114 11.96 8.32 22.14
C GLY A 114 12.69 6.99 21.95
N LEU A 115 13.76 6.94 21.14
CA LEU A 115 14.56 5.73 20.94
C LEU A 115 15.24 5.29 22.24
N GLN A 116 15.19 3.98 22.53
CA GLN A 116 15.78 3.39 23.74
C GLN A 116 16.40 2.02 23.43
N ILE A 117 17.51 1.69 24.07
CA ILE A 117 18.00 0.31 24.11
C ILE A 117 17.37 -0.36 25.34
N LEU A 118 16.64 -1.44 25.11
CA LEU A 118 16.03 -2.25 26.15
C LEU A 118 16.88 -3.49 26.41
N ASP A 119 17.04 -3.83 27.69
CA ASP A 119 17.65 -5.09 28.12
C ASP A 119 16.67 -6.27 28.06
N ARG A 120 17.16 -7.47 28.31
CA ARG A 120 16.37 -8.70 28.25
C ARG A 120 15.17 -8.67 29.19
N GLU A 121 15.31 -8.11 30.40
CA GLU A 121 14.23 -8.09 31.40
C GLU A 121 13.07 -7.21 30.93
N ALA A 122 13.37 -6.01 30.44
CA ALA A 122 12.38 -5.10 29.87
C ALA A 122 11.71 -5.69 28.61
N LEU A 123 12.49 -6.39 27.78
CA LEU A 123 11.99 -7.02 26.56
C LEU A 123 10.98 -8.13 26.84
N ILE A 124 11.25 -9.04 27.78
CA ILE A 124 10.34 -10.15 28.10
C ILE A 124 9.02 -9.67 28.71
N LYS A 125 9.05 -8.58 29.48
CA LYS A 125 7.82 -7.93 29.96
C LYS A 125 6.98 -7.36 28.83
N LYS A 126 7.62 -6.84 27.79
CA LYS A 126 6.94 -6.23 26.63
C LYS A 126 6.51 -7.28 25.62
N GLU A 127 7.36 -8.24 25.28
CA GLU A 127 7.21 -9.26 24.25
C GLU A 127 7.67 -10.63 24.79
N PRO A 128 6.79 -11.38 25.45
CA PRO A 128 7.15 -12.66 26.11
C PRO A 128 7.52 -13.77 25.12
N ASN A 129 7.11 -13.64 23.84
CA ASN A 129 7.38 -14.62 22.79
C ASN A 129 8.67 -14.38 21.99
N LEU A 130 9.53 -13.43 22.42
CA LEU A 130 10.85 -13.30 21.83
C LEU A 130 11.69 -14.57 22.01
N ALA A 131 12.54 -14.86 21.03
CA ALA A 131 13.45 -15.99 21.07
C ALA A 131 14.38 -15.90 22.32
N ASP A 132 14.77 -17.06 22.84
CA ASP A 132 15.54 -17.13 24.08
C ASP A 132 16.96 -16.56 23.92
N ASP A 133 17.45 -16.50 22.69
CA ASP A 133 18.74 -15.93 22.32
C ASP A 133 18.75 -14.40 22.23
N VAL A 134 17.62 -13.73 22.21
CA VAL A 134 17.54 -12.27 22.18
C VAL A 134 18.02 -11.70 23.51
N THR A 135 19.03 -10.83 23.48
CA THR A 135 19.68 -10.25 24.67
C THR A 135 19.25 -8.81 24.93
N CYS A 136 19.08 -8.02 23.87
CA CYS A 136 18.69 -6.61 23.92
C CYS A 136 18.00 -6.21 22.62
N ALA A 137 17.41 -5.02 22.57
CA ALA A 137 16.82 -4.47 21.36
C ALA A 137 16.79 -2.94 21.37
N LEU A 138 16.79 -2.34 20.18
CA LEU A 138 16.41 -0.94 19.97
C LEU A 138 14.88 -0.86 19.94
N TRP A 139 14.31 -0.09 20.85
CA TRP A 139 12.89 0.26 20.89
C TRP A 139 12.66 1.62 20.21
N ALA A 140 11.73 1.66 19.26
CA ALA A 140 11.30 2.86 18.55
C ALA A 140 9.76 3.03 18.74
N PRO A 141 9.31 3.86 19.70
CA PRO A 141 7.90 3.98 20.06
C PRO A 141 7.03 4.58 18.97
N THR A 142 7.59 5.38 18.07
CA THR A 142 6.87 6.02 16.96
C THR A 142 6.62 5.10 15.77
N GLY A 143 7.15 3.88 15.78
CA GLY A 143 6.78 2.86 14.80
C GLY A 143 5.30 2.51 14.89
N GLY A 144 4.69 2.13 13.77
CA GLY A 144 3.27 1.79 13.71
C GLY A 144 2.94 0.77 12.62
N ILE A 145 1.69 0.34 12.62
CA ILE A 145 1.09 -0.51 11.59
C ILE A 145 -0.16 0.18 11.03
N VAL A 146 -0.42 0.00 9.74
CA VAL A 146 -1.50 0.68 9.01
C VAL A 146 -2.19 -0.30 8.06
N CYS A 147 -3.44 -0.03 7.70
CA CYS A 147 -4.05 -0.70 6.54
C CYS A 147 -3.54 -0.05 5.24
N PRO A 148 -2.69 -0.71 4.45
CA PRO A 148 -2.12 -0.10 3.24
C PRO A 148 -3.17 0.10 2.15
N PHE A 149 -4.23 -0.73 2.13
CA PHE A 149 -5.37 -0.58 1.22
C PHE A 149 -6.14 0.71 1.53
N HIS A 150 -6.62 0.85 2.75
CA HIS A 150 -7.41 2.03 3.17
C HIS A 150 -6.59 3.31 3.12
N MET A 151 -5.26 3.25 3.37
CA MET A 151 -4.38 4.40 3.21
C MET A 151 -4.32 4.87 1.75
N THR A 152 -4.10 3.95 0.82
CA THR A 152 -4.02 4.30 -0.61
C THR A 152 -5.38 4.76 -1.15
N MET A 153 -6.46 4.03 -0.84
CA MET A 153 -7.82 4.37 -1.25
C MET A 153 -8.29 5.68 -0.63
N GLY A 154 -7.97 5.91 0.66
CA GLY A 154 -8.31 7.15 1.34
C GLY A 154 -7.70 8.38 0.64
N TYR A 155 -6.43 8.30 0.23
CA TYR A 155 -5.82 9.35 -0.58
C TYR A 155 -6.49 9.53 -1.94
N ALA A 156 -6.74 8.43 -2.66
CA ALA A 156 -7.31 8.48 -4.00
C ALA A 156 -8.75 9.00 -3.99
N GLU A 157 -9.59 8.49 -3.09
CA GLU A 157 -10.99 8.92 -2.93
C GLU A 157 -11.07 10.39 -2.53
N ASN A 158 -10.25 10.84 -1.57
CA ASN A 158 -10.21 12.26 -1.18
C ASN A 158 -9.73 13.16 -2.33
N ALA A 159 -8.73 12.73 -3.12
CA ALA A 159 -8.31 13.45 -4.32
C ALA A 159 -9.45 13.55 -5.36
N TYR A 160 -10.19 12.44 -5.57
CA TYR A 160 -11.33 12.39 -6.49
C TYR A 160 -12.45 13.36 -6.05
N GLU A 161 -12.84 13.35 -4.78
CA GLU A 161 -13.84 14.26 -4.22
C GLU A 161 -13.42 15.73 -4.32
N ASN A 162 -12.10 16.01 -4.29
CA ASN A 162 -11.53 17.34 -4.51
C ASN A 162 -11.25 17.64 -6.00
N GLY A 163 -11.82 16.84 -6.94
CA GLY A 163 -11.89 17.13 -8.37
C GLY A 163 -10.76 16.58 -9.23
N VAL A 164 -9.91 15.69 -8.71
CA VAL A 164 -8.94 14.94 -9.53
C VAL A 164 -9.67 13.85 -10.31
N ARG A 165 -9.37 13.74 -11.61
CA ARG A 165 -9.90 12.63 -12.44
C ARG A 165 -9.00 11.42 -12.37
N PHE A 166 -9.59 10.23 -12.37
CA PHE A 166 -8.86 8.97 -12.43
C PHE A 166 -9.24 8.23 -13.73
N PHE A 167 -8.24 7.85 -14.49
CA PHE A 167 -8.34 6.97 -15.65
C PHE A 167 -7.74 5.62 -15.24
N LEU A 168 -8.61 4.70 -14.83
CA LEU A 168 -8.27 3.31 -14.51
C LEU A 168 -8.29 2.47 -15.77
N ASN A 169 -7.77 1.23 -15.74
CA ASN A 169 -7.57 0.39 -16.92
C ASN A 169 -6.83 1.12 -18.06
N THR A 170 -6.01 2.11 -17.74
CA THR A 170 -5.41 3.01 -18.71
C THR A 170 -3.90 3.00 -18.60
N LYS A 171 -3.23 2.41 -19.57
CA LYS A 171 -1.79 2.27 -19.62
C LYS A 171 -1.15 3.38 -20.44
N VAL A 172 -0.12 4.03 -19.88
CA VAL A 172 0.74 4.96 -20.64
C VAL A 172 1.65 4.15 -21.54
N GLU A 173 1.53 4.36 -22.85
CA GLU A 173 2.36 3.67 -23.85
C GLU A 173 3.53 4.54 -24.32
N LYS A 174 3.28 5.83 -24.58
CA LYS A 174 4.30 6.72 -25.11
C LYS A 174 4.18 8.14 -24.56
N LEU A 175 5.33 8.75 -24.29
CA LEU A 175 5.47 10.13 -23.87
C LEU A 175 6.27 10.93 -24.90
N GLU A 176 5.78 12.12 -25.21
CA GLU A 176 6.47 13.05 -26.11
C GLU A 176 6.51 14.44 -25.49
N LYS A 177 7.71 15.09 -25.48
CA LYS A 177 7.84 16.49 -25.12
C LYS A 177 7.32 17.38 -26.24
N THR A 178 6.52 18.39 -25.89
CA THR A 178 6.02 19.42 -26.82
C THR A 178 6.60 20.79 -26.46
N GLY A 179 6.29 21.83 -27.26
CA GLY A 179 6.71 23.18 -26.91
C GLY A 179 6.11 23.75 -25.64
N GLU A 180 4.91 23.31 -25.26
CA GLU A 180 4.14 23.83 -24.12
C GLU A 180 3.94 22.82 -22.99
N GLY A 181 4.47 21.60 -23.11
CA GLY A 181 4.27 20.53 -22.12
C GLY A 181 4.56 19.17 -22.69
N PHE A 182 3.61 18.27 -22.58
CA PHE A 182 3.75 16.87 -22.98
C PHE A 182 2.49 16.35 -23.66
N ARG A 183 2.70 15.35 -24.52
CA ARG A 183 1.67 14.50 -25.08
C ARG A 183 1.86 13.09 -24.52
N VAL A 184 0.80 12.55 -23.92
CA VAL A 184 0.74 11.23 -23.27
C VAL A 184 -0.18 10.36 -24.11
N GLN A 185 0.37 9.35 -24.79
CA GLN A 185 -0.42 8.34 -25.49
C GLN A 185 -0.78 7.24 -24.52
N VAL A 186 -2.05 6.91 -24.42
CA VAL A 186 -2.59 5.91 -23.51
C VAL A 186 -3.42 4.87 -24.25
N HIS A 187 -3.45 3.66 -23.70
CA HIS A 187 -4.30 2.56 -24.13
C HIS A 187 -5.29 2.21 -23.01
N HIS A 188 -6.59 2.22 -23.32
CA HIS A 188 -7.67 1.81 -22.42
C HIS A 188 -7.92 0.31 -22.59
N ALA A 189 -7.51 -0.49 -21.59
CA ALA A 189 -7.56 -1.95 -21.67
C ALA A 189 -8.99 -2.52 -21.66
N ASP A 190 -9.96 -1.82 -21.09
CA ASP A 190 -11.37 -2.19 -21.00
C ASP A 190 -12.13 -1.97 -22.34
N THR A 191 -11.73 -0.95 -23.10
CA THR A 191 -12.38 -0.59 -24.38
C THR A 191 -11.54 -0.91 -25.60
N GLY A 192 -10.22 -1.15 -25.42
CA GLY A 192 -9.26 -1.34 -26.51
C GLY A 192 -8.97 -0.06 -27.32
N VAL A 193 -9.31 1.12 -26.78
CA VAL A 193 -9.16 2.41 -27.48
C VAL A 193 -7.85 3.09 -27.09
N ASP A 194 -7.19 3.67 -28.06
CA ASP A 194 -6.03 4.53 -27.86
C ASP A 194 -6.46 6.01 -27.79
N GLU A 195 -5.92 6.75 -26.85
CA GLU A 195 -6.19 8.18 -26.65
C GLU A 195 -4.87 8.96 -26.49
N THR A 196 -4.91 10.26 -26.80
CA THR A 196 -3.80 11.18 -26.54
C THR A 196 -4.22 12.28 -25.58
N ILE A 197 -3.56 12.34 -24.43
CA ILE A 197 -3.78 13.33 -23.38
C ILE A 197 -2.68 14.37 -23.43
N GLU A 198 -3.04 15.67 -23.42
CA GLU A 198 -2.08 16.77 -23.35
C GLU A 198 -2.00 17.34 -21.94
N THR A 199 -0.77 17.64 -21.46
CA THR A 199 -0.53 18.15 -20.11
C THR A 199 0.67 19.10 -20.07
N LYS A 200 0.69 20.00 -19.07
CA LYS A 200 1.84 20.87 -18.80
C LYS A 200 2.93 20.15 -18.01
N LEU A 201 2.54 19.35 -16.98
CA LEU A 201 3.47 18.60 -16.13
C LEU A 201 3.11 17.12 -16.12
N ILE A 202 4.16 16.28 -16.01
CA ILE A 202 4.04 14.85 -15.73
C ILE A 202 4.66 14.56 -14.36
N ILE A 203 3.94 13.82 -13.52
CA ILE A 203 4.46 13.26 -12.27
C ILE A 203 4.56 11.74 -12.46
N ASN A 204 5.78 11.23 -12.43
CA ASN A 204 6.09 9.82 -12.56
C ASN A 204 6.06 9.15 -11.19
N ALA A 205 4.97 8.47 -10.86
CA ALA A 205 4.79 7.66 -9.64
C ALA A 205 4.52 6.18 -9.98
N ALA A 206 5.10 5.69 -11.08
CA ALA A 206 4.83 4.39 -11.69
C ALA A 206 5.49 3.18 -10.98
N GLY A 207 5.97 3.35 -9.74
CA GLY A 207 6.50 2.27 -8.91
C GLY A 207 7.67 1.53 -9.59
N VAL A 208 7.54 0.22 -9.76
CA VAL A 208 8.60 -0.60 -10.40
C VAL A 208 8.82 -0.29 -11.89
N TYR A 209 7.91 0.44 -12.52
CA TYR A 209 7.99 0.87 -13.92
C TYR A 209 8.43 2.33 -14.07
N ALA A 210 8.86 3.00 -13.00
CA ALA A 210 9.19 4.42 -13.04
C ALA A 210 10.40 4.74 -13.93
N ASP A 211 11.33 3.82 -14.07
CA ASP A 211 12.45 3.94 -15.02
C ASP A 211 11.98 3.92 -16.48
N GLU A 212 11.01 3.07 -16.82
CA GLU A 212 10.44 3.00 -18.17
C GLU A 212 9.77 4.32 -18.57
N ILE A 213 9.07 4.95 -17.64
CA ILE A 213 8.45 6.27 -17.85
C ILE A 213 9.50 7.37 -17.96
N ASN A 214 10.44 7.47 -17.01
CA ASN A 214 11.50 8.46 -17.04
C ASN A 214 12.35 8.35 -18.32
N ASN A 215 12.71 7.12 -18.68
CA ASN A 215 13.67 6.86 -19.74
C ASN A 215 13.14 7.11 -21.16
N GLN A 216 11.83 7.34 -21.32
CA GLN A 216 11.26 7.79 -22.58
C GLN A 216 11.62 9.27 -22.89
N LEU A 217 11.76 10.10 -21.85
CA LEU A 217 11.93 11.54 -21.99
C LEU A 217 13.31 12.05 -21.61
N SER A 218 13.92 11.48 -20.56
CA SER A 218 15.16 11.96 -19.95
C SER A 218 16.39 11.19 -20.49
N ASP A 219 17.49 11.89 -20.70
CA ASP A 219 18.81 11.29 -20.96
C ASP A 219 19.48 10.82 -19.67
N ARG A 220 19.03 11.35 -18.51
CA ARG A 220 19.41 10.85 -17.20
C ARG A 220 18.59 9.61 -16.87
N LYS A 221 19.10 8.46 -17.32
CA LYS A 221 18.42 7.19 -17.18
C LYS A 221 18.32 6.76 -15.71
N LEU A 222 17.14 6.30 -15.32
CA LEU A 222 16.93 5.55 -14.09
C LEU A 222 17.02 4.05 -14.38
N HIS A 223 17.36 3.28 -13.37
CA HIS A 223 17.28 1.83 -13.43
C HIS A 223 16.63 1.29 -12.15
N ILE A 224 15.47 0.66 -12.31
CA ILE A 224 14.69 0.10 -11.20
C ILE A 224 14.79 -1.42 -11.23
N THR A 225 15.42 -1.98 -10.22
CA THR A 225 15.41 -3.42 -9.96
C THR A 225 14.18 -3.80 -9.13
N ALA A 226 13.38 -4.72 -9.63
CA ALA A 226 12.27 -5.27 -8.88
C ALA A 226 12.80 -6.22 -7.80
N ARG A 227 12.64 -5.84 -6.51
CA ARG A 227 13.07 -6.65 -5.36
C ARG A 227 11.88 -7.30 -4.69
N LYS A 228 11.68 -8.59 -4.96
CA LYS A 228 10.56 -9.38 -4.46
C LYS A 228 10.69 -9.66 -2.97
N GLY A 229 9.59 -9.41 -2.25
CA GLY A 229 9.40 -9.82 -0.85
C GLY A 229 8.19 -10.70 -0.73
N GLU A 230 8.39 -11.94 -0.28
CA GLU A 230 7.33 -12.92 -0.04
C GLU A 230 6.93 -12.89 1.43
N TYR A 231 5.66 -13.16 1.72
CA TYR A 231 5.07 -13.07 3.05
C TYR A 231 4.15 -14.25 3.33
N MET A 232 4.01 -14.60 4.62
CA MET A 232 2.97 -15.46 5.16
C MET A 232 2.04 -14.64 6.05
N LEU A 233 0.73 -14.71 5.78
CA LEU A 233 -0.30 -14.14 6.63
C LEU A 233 -0.97 -15.23 7.44
N LEU A 234 -0.99 -15.06 8.77
CA LEU A 234 -1.59 -16.00 9.70
C LEU A 234 -2.96 -15.52 10.16
N ASP A 235 -3.77 -16.46 10.62
CA ASP A 235 -5.12 -16.24 11.10
C ASP A 235 -5.19 -15.27 12.29
N LYS A 236 -6.32 -14.59 12.47
CA LYS A 236 -6.59 -13.67 13.58
C LYS A 236 -6.50 -14.33 14.98
N THR A 237 -6.68 -15.64 15.07
CA THR A 237 -6.57 -16.39 16.34
C THR A 237 -5.16 -16.36 16.95
N VAL A 238 -4.17 -15.92 16.17
CA VAL A 238 -2.76 -15.77 16.59
C VAL A 238 -2.23 -14.36 16.37
N GLY A 239 -3.10 -13.40 16.12
CA GLY A 239 -2.71 -12.03 15.76
C GLY A 239 -2.05 -11.24 16.89
N ASP A 240 -2.26 -11.62 18.13
CA ASP A 240 -1.68 -11.03 19.34
C ASP A 240 -0.40 -11.76 19.81
N TYR A 241 0.14 -12.67 19.00
CA TYR A 241 1.33 -13.44 19.32
C TYR A 241 2.56 -12.55 19.59
N VAL A 242 2.66 -11.43 18.91
CA VAL A 242 3.53 -10.29 19.25
C VAL A 242 2.70 -9.01 19.24
N LYS A 243 3.09 -8.04 20.06
CA LYS A 243 2.38 -6.74 20.18
C LYS A 243 3.03 -5.66 19.33
N SER A 244 4.36 -5.67 19.28
CA SER A 244 5.17 -4.72 18.51
C SER A 244 5.61 -5.35 17.19
N THR A 245 6.10 -4.52 16.27
CA THR A 245 6.78 -5.01 15.08
C THR A 245 8.19 -5.45 15.45
N ILE A 246 8.52 -6.73 15.25
CA ILE A 246 9.81 -7.32 15.60
C ILE A 246 10.68 -7.43 14.35
N PHE A 247 11.75 -6.65 14.30
CA PHE A 247 12.81 -6.71 13.30
C PHE A 247 14.02 -7.45 13.84
N GLN A 248 14.77 -8.07 12.97
CA GLN A 248 16.11 -8.56 13.27
C GLN A 248 17.15 -7.45 13.02
N LEU A 249 18.22 -7.45 13.79
CA LEU A 249 19.36 -6.57 13.51
C LEU A 249 19.89 -6.88 12.10
N PRO A 250 20.03 -5.88 11.21
CA PRO A 250 20.54 -6.10 9.87
C PRO A 250 21.88 -6.83 9.87
N SER A 251 22.02 -7.80 8.99
CA SER A 251 23.26 -8.55 8.76
C SER A 251 23.73 -8.31 7.33
N LYS A 252 24.89 -8.90 6.97
CA LYS A 252 25.37 -8.91 5.56
C LYS A 252 24.37 -9.58 4.60
N MET A 253 23.44 -10.38 5.14
CA MET A 253 22.36 -11.07 4.39
C MET A 253 21.08 -10.22 4.25
N GLY A 254 21.06 -8.97 4.74
CA GLY A 254 19.91 -8.05 4.70
C GLY A 254 19.22 -7.85 6.06
N LYS A 255 17.98 -7.28 6.01
CA LYS A 255 17.21 -6.90 7.21
C LYS A 255 16.55 -8.07 7.95
N GLY A 256 16.68 -9.29 7.45
CA GLY A 256 16.02 -10.47 8.01
C GLY A 256 14.50 -10.49 7.80
N VAL A 257 13.86 -11.52 8.41
CA VAL A 257 12.42 -11.72 8.40
C VAL A 257 11.83 -11.08 9.64
N LEU A 258 10.84 -10.22 9.47
CA LEU A 258 10.09 -9.61 10.58
C LEU A 258 8.87 -10.45 10.97
N VAL A 259 8.40 -10.25 12.19
CA VAL A 259 7.12 -10.74 12.71
C VAL A 259 6.35 -9.54 13.27
N THR A 260 5.13 -9.32 12.77
CA THR A 260 4.35 -8.13 13.17
C THR A 260 2.84 -8.44 13.21
N PRO A 261 2.09 -7.87 14.16
CA PRO A 261 0.64 -7.88 14.06
C PRO A 261 0.20 -6.99 12.90
N THR A 262 -1.02 -7.18 12.40
CA THR A 262 -1.68 -6.25 11.50
C THR A 262 -2.75 -5.44 12.22
N VAL A 263 -3.17 -4.31 11.68
CA VAL A 263 -4.25 -3.49 12.29
C VAL A 263 -5.58 -4.23 12.38
N HIS A 264 -5.77 -5.24 11.55
CA HIS A 264 -6.99 -6.05 11.50
C HIS A 264 -6.88 -7.37 12.30
N GLY A 265 -5.83 -7.52 13.11
CA GLY A 265 -5.70 -8.64 14.04
C GLY A 265 -5.10 -9.92 13.47
N ASN A 266 -4.51 -9.90 12.29
CA ASN A 266 -3.72 -11.02 11.77
C ASN A 266 -2.26 -10.92 12.25
N LEU A 267 -1.49 -12.01 12.09
CA LEU A 267 -0.04 -12.00 12.24
C LEU A 267 0.61 -12.11 10.87
N LEU A 268 1.57 -11.24 10.58
CA LEU A 268 2.33 -11.23 9.31
C LEU A 268 3.77 -11.62 9.57
N VAL A 269 4.30 -12.53 8.75
CA VAL A 269 5.69 -13.00 8.80
C VAL A 269 6.32 -12.86 7.42
N GLY A 270 7.48 -12.26 7.34
CA GLY A 270 8.19 -11.93 6.10
C GLY A 270 8.88 -10.57 6.24
N PRO A 271 9.39 -9.99 5.16
CA PRO A 271 9.52 -10.56 3.83
C PRO A 271 10.84 -11.31 3.57
N THR A 272 10.88 -11.96 2.40
CA THR A 272 12.16 -12.24 1.72
C THR A 272 12.69 -10.99 1.00
N ALA A 273 13.88 -11.07 0.41
CA ALA A 273 14.44 -10.00 -0.40
C ALA A 273 15.26 -10.62 -1.55
N VAL A 274 14.63 -10.77 -2.73
CA VAL A 274 15.23 -11.38 -3.91
C VAL A 274 15.03 -10.46 -5.10
N ASN A 275 16.10 -10.12 -5.80
CA ASN A 275 16.00 -9.37 -7.06
C ASN A 275 15.45 -10.28 -8.15
N VAL A 276 14.50 -9.78 -8.94
CA VAL A 276 13.88 -10.47 -10.06
C VAL A 276 13.92 -9.57 -11.30
N GLU A 277 14.07 -10.18 -12.47
CA GLU A 277 14.08 -9.45 -13.74
C GLU A 277 12.65 -9.09 -14.19
N ASP A 278 11.70 -10.01 -13.97
CA ASP A 278 10.31 -9.80 -14.33
C ASP A 278 9.61 -8.91 -13.29
N LYS A 279 9.23 -7.71 -13.70
CA LYS A 279 8.48 -6.73 -12.91
C LYS A 279 7.02 -7.13 -12.66
N GLY A 280 6.55 -8.24 -13.23
CA GLY A 280 5.26 -8.88 -12.96
C GLY A 280 5.33 -10.11 -12.04
N ALA A 281 6.50 -10.52 -11.57
CA ALA A 281 6.72 -11.77 -10.81
C ALA A 281 6.24 -11.68 -9.35
N VAL A 282 4.93 -11.62 -9.13
CA VAL A 282 4.29 -11.56 -7.80
C VAL A 282 3.91 -12.92 -7.22
N ASN A 283 4.39 -14.01 -7.81
CA ASN A 283 4.21 -15.36 -7.27
C ASN A 283 5.09 -15.60 -6.03
N THR A 284 4.60 -16.41 -5.10
CA THR A 284 5.40 -16.97 -4.00
C THR A 284 6.10 -18.26 -4.42
N THR A 285 7.21 -18.55 -3.76
CA THR A 285 8.04 -19.72 -4.04
C THR A 285 8.23 -20.58 -2.79
N MET A 286 8.39 -21.90 -2.96
CA MET A 286 8.68 -22.80 -1.84
C MET A 286 9.94 -22.35 -1.10
N ASN A 287 11.01 -22.03 -1.82
CA ASN A 287 12.28 -21.60 -1.22
C ASN A 287 12.11 -20.31 -0.38
N GLY A 288 11.33 -19.34 -0.86
CA GLY A 288 11.07 -18.10 -0.12
C GLY A 288 10.26 -18.36 1.13
N LEU A 289 9.21 -19.16 1.05
CA LEU A 289 8.37 -19.51 2.20
C LEU A 289 9.16 -20.34 3.23
N ASP A 290 9.97 -21.31 2.81
CA ASP A 290 10.85 -22.07 3.69
C ASP A 290 11.90 -21.19 4.36
N GLN A 291 12.44 -20.19 3.66
CA GLN A 291 13.33 -19.20 4.26
C GLN A 291 12.63 -18.43 5.36
N ILE A 292 11.41 -17.94 5.12
CA ILE A 292 10.59 -17.21 6.12
C ILE A 292 10.38 -18.08 7.35
N ALA A 293 9.97 -19.35 7.14
CA ALA A 293 9.67 -20.29 8.21
C ALA A 293 10.89 -20.59 9.12
N ARG A 294 12.09 -20.66 8.52
CA ARG A 294 13.33 -20.87 9.29
C ARG A 294 13.81 -19.62 10.00
N VAL A 295 13.80 -18.47 9.31
CA VAL A 295 14.46 -17.25 9.80
C VAL A 295 13.62 -16.52 10.86
N CYS A 296 12.28 -16.62 10.83
CA CYS A 296 11.42 -15.97 11.83
C CYS A 296 11.70 -16.45 13.28
N SER A 297 12.15 -17.70 13.44
CA SER A 297 12.48 -18.27 14.75
C SER A 297 13.70 -17.62 15.43
N HIS A 298 14.54 -16.90 14.68
CA HIS A 298 15.68 -16.17 15.26
C HIS A 298 15.27 -14.96 16.11
N SER A 299 14.06 -14.45 15.91
CA SER A 299 13.53 -13.30 16.65
C SER A 299 12.35 -13.65 17.55
N VAL A 300 11.46 -14.55 17.11
CA VAL A 300 10.23 -14.93 17.82
C VAL A 300 10.16 -16.46 17.90
N LYS A 301 10.10 -17.00 19.13
CA LYS A 301 10.03 -18.46 19.34
C LYS A 301 8.67 -19.01 18.96
N ASN A 302 8.63 -20.26 18.47
CA ASN A 302 7.41 -21.04 18.24
C ASN A 302 6.33 -20.29 17.43
N VAL A 303 6.72 -19.52 16.42
CA VAL A 303 5.75 -18.85 15.54
C VAL A 303 4.74 -19.89 15.01
N PRO A 304 3.42 -19.66 15.18
CA PRO A 304 2.40 -20.69 14.90
C PRO A 304 2.11 -20.84 13.39
N LEU A 305 3.11 -21.25 12.59
CA LEU A 305 3.04 -21.32 11.12
C LEU A 305 1.94 -22.25 10.58
N ARG A 306 1.39 -23.15 11.41
CA ARG A 306 0.21 -23.96 11.02
C ARG A 306 -1.06 -23.13 10.85
N GLN A 307 -1.06 -21.90 11.32
CA GLN A 307 -2.16 -20.95 11.19
C GLN A 307 -2.02 -20.02 9.96
N VAL A 308 -1.08 -20.31 9.05
CA VAL A 308 -0.99 -19.59 7.77
C VAL A 308 -2.28 -19.80 6.99
N ILE A 309 -2.93 -18.70 6.59
CA ILE A 309 -4.17 -18.70 5.80
C ILE A 309 -3.90 -18.35 4.33
N THR A 310 -2.83 -17.58 4.07
CA THR A 310 -2.41 -17.26 2.70
C THR A 310 -0.95 -16.80 2.67
N SER A 311 -0.36 -16.80 1.47
CA SER A 311 0.92 -16.17 1.17
C SER A 311 0.77 -15.22 0.00
N PHE A 312 1.62 -14.20 -0.05
CA PHE A 312 1.65 -13.22 -1.14
C PHE A 312 3.06 -12.68 -1.33
N ALA A 313 3.29 -12.03 -2.47
CA ALA A 313 4.54 -11.34 -2.74
C ALA A 313 4.28 -9.94 -3.31
N GLY A 314 5.21 -9.03 -3.05
CA GLY A 314 5.22 -7.67 -3.61
C GLY A 314 6.61 -7.28 -4.08
N LEU A 315 6.67 -6.39 -5.06
CA LEU A 315 7.90 -5.95 -5.70
C LEU A 315 8.27 -4.55 -5.24
N ARG A 316 9.44 -4.40 -4.59
CA ARG A 316 9.97 -3.09 -4.21
C ARG A 316 10.71 -2.49 -5.39
N ALA A 317 10.50 -1.20 -5.63
CA ALA A 317 11.15 -0.43 -6.69
C ALA A 317 12.53 0.05 -6.20
N HIS A 318 13.54 -0.84 -6.24
CA HIS A 318 14.89 -0.49 -5.82
C HIS A 318 15.63 0.25 -6.95
N GLU A 319 16.06 1.47 -6.67
CA GLU A 319 16.86 2.29 -7.60
C GLU A 319 18.35 2.18 -7.25
N ASP A 320 19.22 2.18 -8.26
CA ASP A 320 20.67 1.90 -8.12
C ASP A 320 21.40 2.89 -7.19
N GLY A 321 20.90 4.12 -7.03
CA GLY A 321 21.44 5.12 -6.10
C GLY A 321 21.09 4.85 -4.63
N ASP A 322 20.27 3.85 -4.34
CA ASP A 322 19.80 3.46 -3.00
C ASP A 322 19.11 4.59 -2.22
N ASP A 323 18.53 5.58 -2.92
CA ASP A 323 17.70 6.64 -2.34
C ASP A 323 16.41 6.86 -3.17
N PHE A 324 15.49 7.67 -2.66
CA PHE A 324 14.33 8.12 -3.41
C PHE A 324 14.72 9.18 -4.43
N VAL A 325 14.20 9.06 -5.63
CA VAL A 325 14.35 10.07 -6.69
C VAL A 325 13.11 10.94 -6.70
N ILE A 326 13.16 12.06 -5.96
CA ILE A 326 12.04 12.99 -5.80
C ILE A 326 12.44 14.37 -6.34
N GLY A 327 11.68 14.87 -7.32
CA GLY A 327 11.86 16.21 -7.85
C GLY A 327 11.79 16.30 -9.37
N GLU A 328 11.93 17.52 -9.89
CA GLU A 328 11.95 17.78 -11.33
C GLU A 328 13.23 17.19 -11.96
N SER A 329 13.07 16.56 -13.11
CA SER A 329 14.20 16.05 -13.90
C SER A 329 15.14 17.22 -14.30
N ALA A 330 16.43 16.99 -14.13
CA ALA A 330 17.40 18.06 -14.38
C ALA A 330 17.57 18.42 -15.88
N ASP A 331 17.17 17.54 -16.78
CA ASP A 331 17.28 17.70 -18.24
C ASP A 331 15.92 17.82 -18.94
N VAL A 332 14.81 17.50 -18.26
CA VAL A 332 13.46 17.58 -18.82
C VAL A 332 12.55 18.40 -17.89
N LYS A 333 12.44 19.69 -18.18
CA LYS A 333 11.52 20.58 -17.44
C LYS A 333 10.08 20.10 -17.56
N GLY A 334 9.40 20.07 -16.42
CA GLY A 334 8.00 19.62 -16.28
C GLY A 334 7.83 18.12 -16.10
N LEU A 335 8.90 17.32 -16.13
CA LEU A 335 8.90 15.92 -15.69
C LEU A 335 9.35 15.86 -14.22
N ILE A 336 8.44 15.46 -13.34
CA ILE A 336 8.71 15.29 -11.91
C ILE A 336 8.75 13.80 -11.61
N ASN A 337 9.83 13.33 -11.01
CA ASN A 337 9.95 11.94 -10.55
C ASN A 337 9.55 11.81 -9.08
N ALA A 338 8.81 10.76 -8.78
CA ALA A 338 8.59 10.16 -7.46
C ALA A 338 8.91 8.66 -7.60
N ALA A 339 10.18 8.35 -7.89
CA ALA A 339 10.69 7.06 -8.31
C ALA A 339 11.64 6.44 -7.28
N GLY A 340 11.96 5.16 -7.42
CA GLY A 340 12.81 4.44 -6.47
C GLY A 340 12.16 4.26 -5.10
N ILE A 341 10.83 4.29 -5.03
CA ILE A 341 10.10 4.26 -3.75
C ILE A 341 9.95 2.81 -3.29
N GLU A 342 10.95 2.35 -2.56
CA GLU A 342 10.93 1.11 -1.79
C GLU A 342 10.71 1.41 -0.28
N SER A 343 11.06 0.49 0.64
CA SER A 343 11.03 0.81 2.08
C SER A 343 12.00 1.97 2.39
N PRO A 344 11.51 3.01 3.10
CA PRO A 344 10.26 3.16 3.86
C PRO A 344 9.12 3.91 3.13
N GLY A 345 8.84 3.63 1.88
CA GLY A 345 7.91 4.37 1.02
C GLY A 345 6.51 4.58 1.58
N LEU A 346 5.90 3.54 2.19
CA LEU A 346 4.57 3.66 2.80
C LEU A 346 4.53 4.74 3.89
N SER A 347 5.55 4.76 4.76
CA SER A 347 5.69 5.78 5.82
C SER A 347 5.98 7.17 5.26
N SER A 348 6.66 7.23 4.10
CA SER A 348 7.08 8.48 3.47
C SER A 348 6.02 9.10 2.56
N ALA A 349 5.00 8.31 2.17
CA ALA A 349 3.99 8.74 1.19
C ALA A 349 3.31 10.07 1.53
N PRO A 350 2.90 10.37 2.79
CA PRO A 350 2.34 11.67 3.13
C PRO A 350 3.31 12.83 2.84
N ALA A 351 4.57 12.67 3.23
CA ALA A 351 5.60 13.70 3.04
C ALA A 351 6.01 13.85 1.57
N ILE A 352 6.03 12.75 0.80
CA ILE A 352 6.23 12.79 -0.66
C ILE A 352 5.10 13.59 -1.30
N GLY A 353 3.85 13.33 -0.91
CA GLY A 353 2.68 14.04 -1.41
C GLY A 353 2.83 15.55 -1.26
N VAL A 354 3.12 16.04 -0.05
CA VAL A 354 3.33 17.46 0.24
C VAL A 354 4.50 18.02 -0.55
N THR A 355 5.66 17.33 -0.54
CA THR A 355 6.89 17.81 -1.20
C THR A 355 6.69 18.00 -2.71
N VAL A 356 6.01 17.04 -3.37
CA VAL A 356 5.75 17.10 -4.81
C VAL A 356 4.67 18.14 -5.13
N ALA A 357 3.63 18.25 -4.31
CA ALA A 357 2.56 19.24 -4.51
C ALA A 357 3.08 20.67 -4.36
N GLU A 358 3.97 20.94 -3.41
CA GLU A 358 4.65 22.23 -3.28
C GLU A 358 5.49 22.55 -4.52
N LEU A 359 6.23 21.58 -5.06
CA LEU A 359 6.97 21.74 -6.30
C LEU A 359 6.05 22.07 -7.49
N VAL A 360 4.92 21.39 -7.62
CA VAL A 360 3.91 21.65 -8.66
C VAL A 360 3.32 23.06 -8.50
N ARG A 361 2.96 23.47 -7.26
CA ARG A 361 2.50 24.81 -6.97
C ARG A 361 3.50 25.87 -7.48
N ASP A 362 4.77 25.70 -7.16
CA ASP A 362 5.80 26.67 -7.50
C ASP A 362 6.08 26.71 -9.02
N LEU A 363 6.08 25.57 -9.69
CA LEU A 363 6.28 25.48 -11.16
C LEU A 363 5.12 26.11 -11.95
N LEU A 364 3.88 25.97 -11.46
CA LEU A 364 2.69 26.47 -12.14
C LEU A 364 2.16 27.79 -11.55
N ASN A 365 2.77 28.33 -10.49
CA ASN A 365 2.24 29.47 -9.70
C ASN A 365 0.76 29.25 -9.32
N ALA A 366 0.44 28.05 -8.84
CA ALA A 366 -0.92 27.62 -8.59
C ALA A 366 -1.49 28.25 -7.30
N GLU A 367 -2.75 28.71 -7.37
CA GLU A 367 -3.48 29.21 -6.22
C GLU A 367 -4.11 28.06 -5.44
N GLU A 368 -4.20 28.22 -4.12
CA GLU A 368 -4.93 27.28 -3.27
C GLU A 368 -6.45 27.37 -3.50
N LYS A 369 -7.12 26.23 -3.37
CA LYS A 369 -8.58 26.17 -3.33
C LYS A 369 -9.08 26.59 -1.95
N SER A 370 -10.14 27.39 -1.90
CA SER A 370 -10.82 27.76 -0.67
C SER A 370 -11.78 26.68 -0.15
N ASP A 371 -12.13 25.71 -0.98
CA ASP A 371 -13.12 24.66 -0.77
C ASP A 371 -12.51 23.26 -0.70
N PHE A 372 -11.19 23.14 -0.54
CA PHE A 372 -10.53 21.84 -0.32
C PHE A 372 -11.06 21.19 0.96
N ASN A 373 -11.60 19.98 0.83
CA ASN A 373 -12.03 19.17 1.96
C ASN A 373 -10.97 18.10 2.30
N PRO A 374 -10.29 18.18 3.45
CA PRO A 374 -9.29 17.20 3.86
C PRO A 374 -9.90 15.88 4.33
N VAL A 375 -11.19 15.85 4.67
CA VAL A 375 -11.85 14.73 5.32
C VAL A 375 -12.43 13.75 4.30
N ARG A 376 -12.20 12.47 4.52
CA ARG A 376 -12.86 11.37 3.82
C ARG A 376 -13.40 10.40 4.85
N HIS A 377 -14.65 9.94 4.68
CA HIS A 377 -15.25 8.93 5.52
C HIS A 377 -15.03 7.52 4.96
N GLY A 378 -14.56 6.62 5.81
CA GLY A 378 -14.41 5.19 5.52
C GLY A 378 -15.76 4.48 5.37
N ILE A 379 -15.70 3.20 5.02
CA ILE A 379 -16.87 2.32 5.08
C ILE A 379 -17.20 2.10 6.56
N LEU A 380 -18.47 2.28 6.92
CA LEU A 380 -18.93 2.05 8.28
C LEU A 380 -18.73 0.57 8.66
N ASP A 381 -17.94 0.33 9.71
CA ASP A 381 -17.75 -1.00 10.29
C ASP A 381 -18.78 -1.24 11.42
N PRO A 382 -19.79 -2.11 11.21
CA PRO A 382 -20.80 -2.37 12.23
C PRO A 382 -20.25 -2.96 13.53
N ASP A 383 -19.04 -3.54 13.52
CA ASP A 383 -18.44 -4.12 14.73
C ASP A 383 -17.96 -3.04 15.71
N THR A 384 -17.84 -1.79 15.25
CA THR A 384 -17.52 -0.65 16.11
C THR A 384 -18.71 -0.05 16.84
N LEU A 385 -19.94 -0.44 16.46
CA LEU A 385 -21.19 0.07 17.00
C LEU A 385 -21.67 -0.75 18.21
N SER A 386 -22.38 -0.08 19.14
CA SER A 386 -23.18 -0.77 20.17
C SER A 386 -24.32 -1.58 19.55
N LEU A 387 -24.92 -2.50 20.33
CA LEU A 387 -26.06 -3.29 19.85
C LEU A 387 -27.26 -2.42 19.45
N GLU A 388 -27.52 -1.34 20.18
CA GLU A 388 -28.61 -0.41 19.91
C GLU A 388 -28.38 0.34 18.58
N GLU A 389 -27.18 0.86 18.38
CA GLU A 389 -26.78 1.56 17.15
C GLU A 389 -26.81 0.61 15.96
N ARG A 390 -26.29 -0.62 16.10
CA ARG A 390 -26.33 -1.66 15.06
C ARG A 390 -27.78 -2.03 14.68
N ASN A 391 -28.65 -2.19 15.68
CA ASN A 391 -30.06 -2.47 15.44
C ASN A 391 -30.76 -1.29 14.74
N GLN A 392 -30.38 -0.06 15.07
CA GLN A 392 -30.91 1.12 14.39
C GLN A 392 -30.41 1.18 12.93
N LEU A 393 -29.14 0.95 12.69
CA LEU A 393 -28.54 0.87 11.36
C LEU A 393 -29.26 -0.16 10.47
N ILE A 394 -29.55 -1.37 11.01
CA ILE A 394 -30.26 -2.44 10.29
C ILE A 394 -31.70 -2.03 9.95
N LYS A 395 -32.37 -1.26 10.83
CA LYS A 395 -33.72 -0.75 10.52
C LYS A 395 -33.71 0.29 9.41
N GLU A 396 -32.69 1.13 9.37
CA GLU A 396 -32.51 2.17 8.36
C GLU A 396 -32.03 1.59 7.02
N ASN A 397 -31.12 0.63 7.07
CA ASN A 397 -30.60 -0.08 5.92
C ASN A 397 -30.48 -1.59 6.20
N PRO A 398 -31.50 -2.40 5.79
CA PRO A 398 -31.53 -3.83 6.03
C PRO A 398 -30.35 -4.63 5.50
N ALA A 399 -29.59 -4.10 4.53
CA ALA A 399 -28.39 -4.74 3.97
C ALA A 399 -27.30 -4.95 5.05
N TYR A 400 -27.24 -4.11 6.06
CA TYR A 400 -26.33 -4.30 7.22
C TYR A 400 -26.72 -5.48 8.14
N GLY A 401 -27.93 -6.04 7.97
CA GLY A 401 -28.38 -7.24 8.67
C GLY A 401 -28.00 -8.55 7.94
N ASN A 402 -27.54 -8.48 6.71
CA ASN A 402 -27.20 -9.64 5.89
C ASN A 402 -25.66 -9.87 5.86
N ILE A 403 -25.19 -10.89 6.59
CA ILE A 403 -23.75 -11.21 6.63
C ILE A 403 -23.38 -12.06 5.43
N ILE A 404 -22.54 -11.52 4.57
CA ILE A 404 -22.01 -12.15 3.36
C ILE A 404 -20.74 -12.92 3.63
N CYS A 405 -19.74 -12.29 4.28
CA CYS A 405 -18.48 -12.95 4.64
C CYS A 405 -18.48 -13.29 6.13
N ARG A 406 -18.69 -14.58 6.48
CA ARG A 406 -18.74 -15.04 7.89
C ARG A 406 -17.38 -15.05 8.58
N CYS A 407 -16.27 -15.21 7.84
CA CYS A 407 -14.93 -15.26 8.44
C CYS A 407 -14.47 -13.88 8.93
N GLU A 408 -14.88 -12.82 8.25
CA GLU A 408 -14.54 -11.42 8.54
C GLU A 408 -15.76 -10.62 9.04
N MET A 409 -16.95 -11.27 9.14
CA MET A 409 -18.23 -10.69 9.57
C MET A 409 -18.73 -9.53 8.70
N ILE A 410 -18.36 -9.50 7.41
CA ILE A 410 -18.72 -8.41 6.49
C ILE A 410 -20.16 -8.57 6.01
N THR A 411 -20.90 -7.48 6.09
CA THR A 411 -22.31 -7.37 5.69
C THR A 411 -22.46 -6.98 4.21
N GLU A 412 -23.65 -7.18 3.66
CA GLU A 412 -24.03 -6.67 2.34
C GLU A 412 -23.96 -5.14 2.28
N GLY A 413 -24.35 -4.45 3.37
CA GLY A 413 -24.29 -2.99 3.46
C GLY A 413 -22.89 -2.43 3.24
N GLU A 414 -21.86 -3.05 3.83
CA GLU A 414 -20.46 -2.67 3.61
C GLU A 414 -20.02 -2.93 2.16
N ILE A 415 -20.46 -4.02 1.55
CA ILE A 415 -20.14 -4.34 0.15
C ILE A 415 -20.80 -3.34 -0.81
N LEU A 416 -22.05 -2.95 -0.55
CA LEU A 416 -22.75 -1.92 -1.32
C LEU A 416 -22.04 -0.57 -1.22
N ASP A 417 -21.62 -0.17 -0.02
CA ASP A 417 -20.81 1.05 0.14
C ASP A 417 -19.50 0.93 -0.66
N ALA A 418 -18.79 -0.21 -0.59
CA ALA A 418 -17.57 -0.44 -1.34
C ALA A 418 -17.75 -0.31 -2.87
N ILE A 419 -18.92 -0.62 -3.38
CA ILE A 419 -19.25 -0.53 -4.83
C ILE A 419 -19.63 0.90 -5.21
N HIS A 420 -20.46 1.57 -4.40
CA HIS A 420 -21.09 2.85 -4.77
C HIS A 420 -20.28 4.09 -4.39
N ARG A 421 -19.20 3.94 -3.59
CA ARG A 421 -18.36 5.05 -3.19
C ARG A 421 -17.50 5.61 -4.34
N PRO A 422 -16.90 6.80 -4.19
CA PRO A 422 -15.91 7.30 -5.13
C PRO A 422 -14.83 6.26 -5.44
N LEU A 423 -14.51 6.05 -6.72
CA LEU A 423 -13.60 4.98 -7.18
C LEU A 423 -14.03 3.60 -6.65
N GLY A 424 -15.32 3.27 -6.78
CA GLY A 424 -15.92 2.05 -6.23
C GLY A 424 -15.33 0.76 -6.79
N ALA A 425 -15.59 -0.35 -6.10
CA ALA A 425 -15.12 -1.67 -6.48
C ALA A 425 -15.94 -2.26 -7.65
N HIS A 426 -15.25 -2.76 -8.68
CA HIS A 426 -15.85 -3.45 -9.82
C HIS A 426 -15.42 -4.91 -9.94
N SER A 427 -14.59 -5.41 -9.00
CA SER A 427 -14.10 -6.79 -8.99
C SER A 427 -14.15 -7.38 -7.58
N LEU A 428 -13.94 -8.69 -7.47
CA LEU A 428 -13.90 -9.38 -6.19
C LEU A 428 -12.76 -8.88 -5.29
N ASP A 429 -11.58 -8.63 -5.86
CA ASP A 429 -10.44 -8.10 -5.11
C ASP A 429 -10.62 -6.60 -4.79
N GLY A 430 -11.35 -5.85 -5.61
CA GLY A 430 -11.78 -4.48 -5.32
C GLY A 430 -12.65 -4.40 -4.07
N VAL A 431 -13.68 -5.26 -3.98
CA VAL A 431 -14.52 -5.41 -2.77
C VAL A 431 -13.67 -5.87 -1.58
N LYS A 432 -12.83 -6.89 -1.76
CA LYS A 432 -11.97 -7.46 -0.72
C LYS A 432 -11.01 -6.43 -0.12
N ARG A 433 -10.37 -5.57 -0.93
CA ARG A 433 -9.46 -4.53 -0.43
C ARG A 433 -10.18 -3.44 0.39
N ARG A 434 -11.44 -3.17 0.09
CA ARG A 434 -12.25 -2.14 0.78
C ARG A 434 -12.91 -2.64 2.05
N THR A 435 -13.42 -3.89 2.03
CA THR A 435 -14.26 -4.44 3.11
C THR A 435 -13.60 -5.59 3.88
N ARG A 436 -12.56 -6.24 3.34
CA ARG A 436 -11.98 -7.51 3.80
C ARG A 436 -12.83 -8.76 3.48
N ALA A 437 -13.96 -8.65 2.79
CA ALA A 437 -14.70 -9.82 2.33
C ALA A 437 -13.77 -10.75 1.52
N GLY A 438 -13.63 -12.01 1.97
CA GLY A 438 -12.71 -12.97 1.34
C GLY A 438 -11.29 -13.02 1.91
N MET A 439 -10.91 -12.18 2.88
CA MET A 439 -9.57 -12.20 3.50
C MET A 439 -9.44 -13.17 4.68
N GLY A 440 -10.54 -13.75 5.15
CA GLY A 440 -10.51 -14.64 6.30
C GLY A 440 -10.03 -16.05 5.96
N ARG A 441 -10.10 -16.94 6.94
CA ARG A 441 -9.56 -18.31 6.90
C ARG A 441 -9.93 -19.11 5.65
N CYS A 442 -11.13 -18.96 5.10
CA CYS A 442 -11.59 -19.71 3.92
C CYS A 442 -11.10 -19.13 2.59
N GLN A 443 -10.47 -17.95 2.59
CA GLN A 443 -9.92 -17.28 1.39
C GLN A 443 -10.93 -17.23 0.24
N SER A 444 -12.08 -16.61 0.47
CA SER A 444 -13.22 -16.43 -0.46
C SER A 444 -14.02 -17.70 -0.79
N GLY A 445 -13.67 -18.87 -0.27
CA GLY A 445 -14.29 -20.15 -0.65
C GLY A 445 -15.82 -20.22 -0.47
N PHE A 446 -16.43 -19.35 0.34
CA PHE A 446 -17.88 -19.34 0.60
C PHE A 446 -18.57 -18.03 0.21
N CYS A 447 -17.87 -16.90 0.26
CA CYS A 447 -18.50 -15.60 0.03
C CYS A 447 -18.40 -15.13 -1.43
N SER A 448 -17.45 -15.63 -2.23
CA SER A 448 -17.27 -15.17 -3.61
C SER A 448 -18.53 -15.27 -4.48
N PRO A 449 -19.34 -16.35 -4.49
CA PRO A 449 -20.54 -16.38 -5.31
C PRO A 449 -21.54 -15.27 -4.93
N LYS A 450 -21.72 -15.02 -3.63
CA LYS A 450 -22.61 -13.95 -3.15
C LYS A 450 -22.09 -12.55 -3.48
N VAL A 451 -20.78 -12.35 -3.40
CA VAL A 451 -20.16 -11.07 -3.82
C VAL A 451 -20.33 -10.86 -5.32
N MET A 452 -20.21 -11.93 -6.14
CA MET A 452 -20.47 -11.87 -7.58
C MET A 452 -21.93 -11.51 -7.88
N GLU A 453 -22.90 -12.14 -7.20
CA GLU A 453 -24.33 -11.80 -7.32
C GLU A 453 -24.61 -10.32 -6.99
N ILE A 454 -23.93 -9.77 -5.96
CA ILE A 454 -24.07 -8.36 -5.61
C ILE A 454 -23.43 -7.47 -6.69
N LEU A 455 -22.22 -7.80 -7.16
CA LEU A 455 -21.55 -7.05 -8.23
C LEU A 455 -22.38 -7.05 -9.51
N GLU A 456 -22.93 -8.21 -9.96
CA GLU A 456 -23.80 -8.31 -11.13
C GLU A 456 -25.03 -7.42 -11.01
N ARG A 457 -25.62 -7.34 -9.81
CA ARG A 457 -26.80 -6.53 -9.55
C ARG A 457 -26.51 -5.02 -9.55
N GLU A 458 -25.35 -4.62 -9.01
CA GLU A 458 -25.03 -3.21 -8.72
C GLU A 458 -24.15 -2.56 -9.82
N VAL A 459 -23.34 -3.35 -10.51
CA VAL A 459 -22.49 -2.89 -11.60
C VAL A 459 -23.09 -3.38 -12.91
N PRO A 460 -23.21 -2.54 -13.97
CA PRO A 460 -23.77 -2.95 -15.25
C PRO A 460 -22.80 -3.86 -16.03
N MET A 461 -22.48 -5.02 -15.45
CA MET A 461 -21.50 -5.99 -15.95
C MET A 461 -22.08 -7.39 -15.79
N PRO A 462 -22.19 -8.19 -16.86
CA PRO A 462 -22.65 -9.59 -16.79
C PRO A 462 -21.73 -10.43 -15.89
N VAL A 463 -22.29 -11.47 -15.26
CA VAL A 463 -21.56 -12.31 -14.30
C VAL A 463 -20.30 -12.98 -14.87
N ASP A 464 -20.31 -13.31 -16.16
CA ASP A 464 -19.17 -13.89 -16.88
C ASP A 464 -18.02 -12.89 -17.17
N GLN A 465 -18.29 -11.58 -17.01
CA GLN A 465 -17.28 -10.52 -17.10
C GLN A 465 -16.76 -10.09 -15.73
N ILE A 466 -17.38 -10.56 -14.63
CA ILE A 466 -16.89 -10.25 -13.27
C ILE A 466 -15.60 -11.00 -13.02
N GLY A 467 -14.51 -10.26 -12.96
CA GLY A 467 -13.17 -10.76 -12.70
C GLY A 467 -12.79 -10.80 -11.22
N LYS A 468 -11.71 -11.48 -10.94
CA LYS A 468 -11.06 -11.42 -9.65
C LYS A 468 -10.39 -10.06 -9.44
N ASN A 469 -9.65 -9.58 -10.46
CA ASN A 469 -8.80 -8.39 -10.38
C ASN A 469 -8.48 -7.85 -11.79
N GLY A 470 -9.46 -7.32 -12.50
CA GLY A 470 -9.30 -6.76 -13.84
C GLY A 470 -9.49 -7.75 -14.98
N VAL A 471 -9.27 -7.26 -16.19
CA VAL A 471 -9.48 -7.98 -17.46
C VAL A 471 -8.59 -9.23 -17.52
N GLY A 472 -9.15 -10.35 -17.93
CA GLY A 472 -8.47 -11.65 -18.06
C GLY A 472 -8.38 -12.45 -16.76
N SER A 473 -9.14 -12.05 -15.73
CA SER A 473 -9.23 -12.75 -14.45
C SER A 473 -10.62 -13.25 -14.10
N GLU A 474 -11.47 -13.41 -15.10
CA GLU A 474 -12.86 -13.83 -14.99
C GLU A 474 -12.93 -15.26 -14.41
N PHE A 475 -13.93 -15.49 -13.55
CA PHE A 475 -14.16 -16.80 -12.93
C PHE A 475 -14.95 -17.74 -13.84
N ILE A 476 -15.82 -17.17 -14.67
CA ILE A 476 -16.68 -17.91 -15.59
C ILE A 476 -16.09 -17.76 -16.99
N VAL A 477 -15.59 -18.86 -17.52
CA VAL A 477 -14.91 -18.89 -18.84
C VAL A 477 -15.79 -19.52 -19.93
N GLY A 478 -17.00 -19.96 -19.59
CA GLY A 478 -17.96 -20.56 -20.52
C GLY A 478 -18.99 -21.42 -19.80
N GLU A 479 -19.99 -21.86 -20.55
CA GLU A 479 -21.04 -22.78 -20.06
C GLU A 479 -20.53 -24.23 -20.03
N ASN A 480 -20.97 -25.01 -19.04
CA ASN A 480 -20.59 -26.41 -18.88
C ASN A 480 -21.33 -27.34 -19.86
N LYS A 481 -22.42 -26.89 -20.42
CA LYS A 481 -23.26 -27.63 -21.39
C LYS A 481 -23.59 -26.69 -22.51
N GLU A 482 -23.30 -27.09 -23.74
CA GLU A 482 -23.89 -26.50 -24.91
C GLU A 482 -25.39 -26.77 -24.81
N LEU A 483 -26.24 -25.71 -24.72
CA LEU A 483 -27.66 -25.86 -24.97
C LEU A 483 -27.75 -26.18 -26.44
N GLU A 484 -28.10 -27.44 -26.79
CA GLU A 484 -28.49 -27.76 -28.14
C GLU A 484 -29.73 -26.88 -28.44
N ASP A 485 -29.57 -25.97 -29.39
CA ASP A 485 -30.73 -25.20 -29.92
C ASP A 485 -31.77 -26.18 -30.47
N GLU A 486 -32.89 -26.36 -29.76
CA GLU A 486 -34.09 -27.06 -30.23
C GLU A 486 -34.89 -26.23 -31.27
#